data_3081e8326b250d876a3e75bf65fd96ea
#
_entry.id   3081e8326b250d876a3e75bf65fd96ea
#
_cell.length_a   1.000
_cell.length_b   1.000
_cell.length_c   1.000
_cell.angle_alpha   90.00
_cell.angle_beta   90.00
_cell.angle_gamma   90.00
#
_symmetry.space_group_name_H-M   'P 1'
#
loop_
_entity.id
_entity.type
_entity.pdbx_description
1 polymer ?
#
loop_
_entity_poly.entity_id
_entity_poly.type
_entity_poly.pdbx_seq_one_letter_code
_entity_poly.pdbx_strand_id
1 'polypeptide(L)'
;MSFSICLIQAVAFLDLLAVGLIVPLVSGHVRKMGGSHLYVGLLGSIYAGFQLGSGPLIGSLSDLKGRKFILIMTLLVCSLSYTVMGMTNSIIIILMIRGLLGLFKQTQMLTKALVPDYERDPHKQGEIYGKMAAISGAGITLGPMIGGHIAEDDPDNGFTFIATIVGVCFALNAGLVYFLPKSNKPVKRKPKISGEKRNLSYQLMTSVKQSFAVLYQVKWSKYWDIFMFKALVGFAMGVYYSNYSLYLKTTYELSPKYIGYVISFQGVIGSVSSYFIGYINSFYTHDDDYSLRNFHVFLLLSISLLGLLFSFNVMMYAVWLIPLAIGNAIGRLVTLEMILKRSHNDHRGTLIGASNSVRSLSGVVAPMVSGFIGQFYGISYVIYASLCSTLIGVVMSYHYRKRRVK
;
A
#
# COMPACT_ATOMS: atom_id res chain seq x y z
N MET A 1 1.63 -17.04 23.54
CA MET A 1 1.79 -16.76 22.09
C MET A 1 2.89 -17.68 21.58
N SER A 2 2.69 -18.43 20.49
CA SER A 2 3.72 -19.36 20.03
C SER A 2 4.92 -18.58 19.50
N PHE A 3 6.13 -19.08 19.70
CA PHE A 3 7.36 -18.48 19.20
C PHE A 3 7.31 -18.17 17.69
N SER A 4 6.69 -19.08 16.92
CA SER A 4 6.48 -18.90 15.48
C SER A 4 5.65 -17.67 15.12
N ILE A 5 4.62 -17.37 15.88
CA ILE A 5 3.76 -16.19 15.64
C ILE A 5 4.54 -14.90 15.96
N CYS A 6 5.37 -14.90 17.03
CA CYS A 6 6.23 -13.75 17.32
C CYS A 6 7.24 -13.50 16.18
N LEU A 7 7.85 -14.55 15.62
CA LEU A 7 8.75 -14.41 14.47
C LEU A 7 8.02 -13.82 13.23
N ILE A 8 6.83 -14.31 12.92
CA ILE A 8 6.04 -13.80 11.78
C ILE A 8 5.68 -12.32 11.98
N GLN A 9 5.35 -11.91 13.20
CA GLN A 9 5.08 -10.51 13.54
C GLN A 9 6.33 -9.64 13.44
N ALA A 10 7.49 -10.13 13.90
CA ALA A 10 8.77 -9.44 13.75
C ALA A 10 9.15 -9.25 12.28
N VAL A 11 8.96 -10.27 11.44
CA VAL A 11 9.17 -10.18 9.98
C VAL A 11 8.26 -9.12 9.36
N ALA A 12 6.98 -9.08 9.74
CA ALA A 12 6.03 -8.10 9.23
C ALA A 12 6.37 -6.66 9.67
N PHE A 13 6.88 -6.47 10.89
CA PHE A 13 7.35 -5.19 11.40
C PHE A 13 8.60 -4.69 10.65
N LEU A 14 9.65 -5.51 10.61
CA LEU A 14 10.92 -5.16 9.96
C LEU A 14 10.74 -4.90 8.46
N ASP A 15 9.82 -5.63 7.80
CA ASP A 15 9.47 -5.41 6.41
C ASP A 15 8.96 -3.99 6.15
N LEU A 16 8.00 -3.52 6.94
CA LEU A 16 7.44 -2.17 6.76
C LEU A 16 8.33 -1.06 7.36
N LEU A 17 9.10 -1.36 8.40
CA LEU A 17 10.13 -0.44 8.89
C LEU A 17 11.16 -0.17 7.80
N ALA A 18 11.69 -1.21 7.17
CA ALA A 18 12.67 -1.10 6.07
C ALA A 18 12.12 -0.30 4.88
N VAL A 19 10.86 -0.54 4.51
CA VAL A 19 10.18 0.25 3.46
C VAL A 19 10.02 1.71 3.88
N GLY A 20 9.62 1.96 5.12
CA GLY A 20 9.46 3.31 5.67
C GLY A 20 10.76 4.12 5.68
N LEU A 21 11.89 3.47 5.95
CA LEU A 21 13.21 4.11 5.94
C LEU A 21 13.56 4.72 4.58
N ILE A 22 13.29 4.01 3.48
CA ILE A 22 13.85 4.36 2.17
C ILE A 22 12.84 5.01 1.22
N VAL A 23 11.56 4.62 1.26
CA VAL A 23 10.57 5.05 0.25
C VAL A 23 10.45 6.58 0.13
N PRO A 24 10.40 7.36 1.22
CA PRO A 24 10.33 8.82 1.13
C PRO A 24 11.56 9.47 0.49
N LEU A 25 12.70 8.79 0.52
CA LEU A 25 13.99 9.32 0.09
C LEU A 25 14.28 9.03 -1.39
N VAL A 26 13.71 7.94 -1.96
CA VAL A 26 13.97 7.53 -3.35
C VAL A 26 13.67 8.64 -4.35
N SER A 27 12.54 9.33 -4.18
CA SER A 27 12.14 10.44 -5.07
C SER A 27 13.16 11.59 -5.04
N GLY A 28 13.60 11.97 -3.84
CA GLY A 28 14.61 13.00 -3.64
C GLY A 28 15.98 12.60 -4.22
N HIS A 29 16.36 11.33 -4.07
CA HIS A 29 17.61 10.80 -4.60
C HIS A 29 17.61 10.82 -6.14
N VAL A 30 16.55 10.33 -6.79
CA VAL A 30 16.43 10.38 -8.25
C VAL A 30 16.45 11.82 -8.78
N ARG A 31 15.85 12.77 -8.05
CA ARG A 31 15.94 14.20 -8.39
C ARG A 31 17.36 14.77 -8.27
N LYS A 32 18.12 14.37 -7.25
CA LYS A 32 19.56 14.73 -7.11
C LYS A 32 20.40 14.21 -8.30
N MET A 33 20.06 13.04 -8.82
CA MET A 33 20.70 12.44 -10.01
C MET A 33 20.30 13.13 -11.35
N GLY A 34 19.50 14.21 -11.31
CA GLY A 34 19.01 14.88 -12.52
C GLY A 34 17.73 14.28 -13.12
N GLY A 35 17.10 13.33 -12.44
CA GLY A 35 15.85 12.73 -12.90
C GLY A 35 14.70 13.73 -12.92
N SER A 36 13.84 13.66 -13.95
CA SER A 36 12.64 14.50 -14.07
C SER A 36 11.51 14.01 -13.14
N HIS A 37 10.47 14.81 -12.98
CA HIS A 37 9.26 14.39 -12.25
C HIS A 37 8.57 13.18 -12.89
N LEU A 38 8.71 12.99 -14.21
CA LEU A 38 8.22 11.78 -14.91
C LEU A 38 8.90 10.52 -14.39
N TYR A 39 10.24 10.55 -14.20
CA TYR A 39 10.94 9.40 -13.60
C TYR A 39 10.46 9.10 -12.19
N VAL A 40 10.20 10.13 -11.38
CA VAL A 40 9.61 9.95 -10.03
C VAL A 40 8.23 9.27 -10.11
N GLY A 41 7.38 9.70 -11.03
CA GLY A 41 6.08 9.03 -11.28
C GLY A 41 6.26 7.59 -11.73
N LEU A 42 7.20 7.32 -12.66
CA LEU A 42 7.51 5.98 -13.15
C LEU A 42 8.00 5.03 -12.05
N LEU A 43 8.75 5.51 -11.06
CA LEU A 43 9.18 4.69 -9.90
C LEU A 43 7.99 4.01 -9.20
N GLY A 44 6.92 4.77 -8.96
CA GLY A 44 5.70 4.28 -8.33
C GLY A 44 4.90 3.38 -9.26
N SER A 45 4.68 3.82 -10.51
CA SER A 45 3.84 3.11 -11.49
C SER A 45 4.43 1.77 -11.90
N ILE A 46 5.74 1.70 -12.16
CA ILE A 46 6.44 0.45 -12.51
C ILE A 46 6.34 -0.54 -11.33
N TYR A 47 6.64 -0.08 -10.11
CA TYR A 47 6.52 -0.91 -8.91
C TYR A 47 5.10 -1.47 -8.75
N ALA A 48 4.09 -0.61 -8.80
CA ALA A 48 2.69 -1.00 -8.62
C ALA A 48 2.17 -1.89 -9.75
N GLY A 49 2.59 -1.63 -10.99
CA GLY A 49 2.23 -2.43 -12.17
C GLY A 49 2.74 -3.86 -12.08
N PHE A 50 4.00 -4.04 -11.75
CA PHE A 50 4.57 -5.37 -11.54
C PHE A 50 3.97 -6.06 -10.30
N GLN A 51 3.70 -5.31 -9.23
CA GLN A 51 3.09 -5.85 -8.01
C GLN A 51 1.67 -6.36 -8.25
N LEU A 52 0.89 -5.70 -9.10
CA LEU A 52 -0.46 -6.12 -9.47
C LEU A 52 -0.46 -7.51 -10.12
N GLY A 53 0.46 -7.75 -11.05
CA GLY A 53 0.57 -9.04 -11.75
C GLY A 53 1.23 -10.15 -10.93
N SER A 54 2.18 -9.77 -10.05
CA SER A 54 3.01 -10.75 -9.32
C SER A 54 2.30 -11.39 -8.13
N GLY A 55 1.32 -10.72 -7.52
CA GLY A 55 0.62 -11.25 -6.34
C GLY A 55 0.06 -12.66 -6.55
N PRO A 56 -0.79 -12.90 -7.56
CA PRO A 56 -1.29 -14.24 -7.87
C PRO A 56 -0.21 -15.24 -8.26
N LEU A 57 0.83 -14.78 -8.95
CA LEU A 57 1.95 -15.59 -9.39
C LEU A 57 2.76 -16.11 -8.18
N ILE A 58 3.19 -15.22 -7.31
CA ILE A 58 3.95 -15.55 -6.09
C ILE A 58 3.10 -16.37 -5.12
N GLY A 59 1.80 -16.04 -5.00
CA GLY A 59 0.85 -16.82 -4.21
C GLY A 59 0.78 -18.27 -4.67
N SER A 60 0.58 -18.49 -5.97
CA SER A 60 0.54 -19.85 -6.56
C SER A 60 1.87 -20.59 -6.41
N LEU A 61 3.00 -19.91 -6.63
CA LEU A 61 4.33 -20.46 -6.39
C LEU A 61 4.52 -20.89 -4.94
N SER A 62 4.05 -20.08 -4.00
CA SER A 62 4.17 -20.37 -2.57
C SER A 62 3.34 -21.58 -2.14
N ASP A 63 2.18 -21.77 -2.74
CA ASP A 63 1.34 -22.95 -2.48
C ASP A 63 1.93 -24.24 -3.11
N LEU A 64 2.71 -24.13 -4.20
CA LEU A 64 3.32 -25.27 -4.90
C LEU A 64 4.68 -25.68 -4.29
N LYS A 65 5.54 -24.70 -4.01
CA LYS A 65 6.92 -24.93 -3.54
C LYS A 65 7.10 -24.77 -2.02
N GLY A 66 6.06 -24.29 -1.34
CA GLY A 66 6.07 -24.04 0.10
C GLY A 66 6.25 -22.55 0.44
N ARG A 67 5.37 -22.04 1.28
CA ARG A 67 5.29 -20.62 1.64
C ARG A 67 6.56 -20.08 2.29
N LYS A 68 7.15 -20.86 3.21
CA LYS A 68 8.40 -20.52 3.89
C LYS A 68 9.55 -20.34 2.88
N PHE A 69 9.71 -21.26 1.95
CA PHE A 69 10.80 -21.21 0.95
C PHE A 69 10.65 -20.01 0.03
N ILE A 70 9.45 -19.78 -0.50
CA ILE A 70 9.20 -18.63 -1.41
C ILE A 70 9.38 -17.31 -0.66
N LEU A 71 8.96 -17.21 0.61
CA LEU A 71 9.18 -16.01 1.41
C LEU A 71 10.68 -15.72 1.60
N ILE A 72 11.49 -16.71 1.91
CA ILE A 72 12.95 -16.53 2.02
C ILE A 72 13.54 -16.04 0.70
N MET A 73 13.19 -16.68 -0.42
CA MET A 73 13.67 -16.28 -1.75
C MET A 73 13.31 -14.84 -2.10
N THR A 74 12.05 -14.46 -1.87
CA THR A 74 11.59 -13.10 -2.14
C THR A 74 12.28 -12.05 -1.24
N LEU A 75 12.53 -12.37 0.02
CA LEU A 75 13.26 -11.50 0.95
C LEU A 75 14.73 -11.31 0.53
N LEU A 76 15.41 -12.37 0.09
CA LEU A 76 16.79 -12.29 -0.41
C LEU A 76 16.88 -11.46 -1.69
N VAL A 77 15.93 -11.63 -2.63
CA VAL A 77 15.86 -10.79 -3.82
C VAL A 77 15.62 -9.32 -3.45
N CYS A 78 14.75 -9.02 -2.49
CA CYS A 78 14.54 -7.67 -2.00
C CYS A 78 15.80 -7.10 -1.33
N SER A 79 16.51 -7.90 -0.52
CA SER A 79 17.77 -7.51 0.11
C SER A 79 18.79 -7.05 -0.94
N LEU A 80 19.06 -7.90 -1.92
CA LEU A 80 19.99 -7.59 -3.00
C LEU A 80 19.54 -6.35 -3.79
N SER A 81 18.26 -6.27 -4.12
CA SER A 81 17.68 -5.16 -4.89
C SER A 81 17.89 -3.81 -4.20
N TYR A 82 17.60 -3.72 -2.90
CA TYR A 82 17.79 -2.46 -2.15
C TYR A 82 19.27 -2.10 -2.01
N THR A 83 20.15 -3.07 -1.76
CA THR A 83 21.59 -2.82 -1.68
C THR A 83 22.13 -2.28 -3.01
N VAL A 84 21.79 -2.93 -4.13
CA VAL A 84 22.19 -2.46 -5.47
C VAL A 84 21.61 -1.08 -5.79
N MET A 85 20.37 -0.81 -5.36
CA MET A 85 19.74 0.51 -5.55
C MET A 85 20.52 1.62 -4.85
N GLY A 86 21.09 1.36 -3.67
CA GLY A 86 21.92 2.32 -2.95
C GLY A 86 23.29 2.56 -3.58
N MET A 87 23.83 1.59 -4.32
CA MET A 87 25.15 1.65 -4.90
C MET A 87 25.16 2.17 -6.36
N THR A 88 24.01 2.33 -6.99
CA THR A 88 23.91 2.72 -8.39
C THR A 88 23.70 4.21 -8.56
N ASN A 89 24.40 4.77 -9.57
CA ASN A 89 24.22 6.16 -10.02
C ASN A 89 23.42 6.24 -11.34
N SER A 90 22.67 5.18 -11.70
CA SER A 90 21.86 5.15 -12.93
C SER A 90 20.37 5.10 -12.61
N ILE A 91 19.63 6.10 -13.10
CA ILE A 91 18.17 6.16 -12.95
C ILE A 91 17.50 4.96 -13.61
N ILE A 92 18.02 4.50 -14.76
CA ILE A 92 17.48 3.34 -15.48
C ILE A 92 17.61 2.07 -14.62
N ILE A 93 18.74 1.88 -13.95
CA ILE A 93 18.94 0.73 -13.05
C ILE A 93 17.98 0.83 -11.86
N ILE A 94 17.77 2.02 -11.28
CA ILE A 94 16.78 2.22 -10.21
C ILE A 94 15.37 1.84 -10.69
N LEU A 95 14.97 2.23 -11.91
CA LEU A 95 13.68 1.86 -12.48
C LEU A 95 13.54 0.34 -12.68
N MET A 96 14.60 -0.33 -13.15
CA MET A 96 14.62 -1.79 -13.29
C MET A 96 14.48 -2.48 -11.91
N ILE A 97 15.20 -1.98 -10.90
CA ILE A 97 15.12 -2.47 -9.53
C ILE A 97 13.71 -2.24 -8.97
N ARG A 98 13.06 -1.10 -9.24
CA ARG A 98 11.67 -0.87 -8.83
C ARG A 98 10.70 -1.87 -9.46
N GLY A 99 10.93 -2.27 -10.71
CA GLY A 99 10.19 -3.35 -11.36
C GLY A 99 10.43 -4.70 -10.67
N LEU A 100 11.69 -5.03 -10.40
CA LEU A 100 12.06 -6.26 -9.69
C LEU A 100 11.46 -6.32 -8.28
N LEU A 101 11.54 -5.22 -7.53
CA LEU A 101 10.87 -5.10 -6.23
C LEU A 101 9.35 -5.25 -6.37
N GLY A 102 8.72 -4.68 -7.39
CA GLY A 102 7.30 -4.89 -7.66
C GLY A 102 6.94 -6.37 -7.85
N LEU A 103 7.79 -7.14 -8.55
CA LEU A 103 7.59 -8.57 -8.74
C LEU A 103 7.72 -9.37 -7.44
N PHE A 104 8.75 -9.10 -6.63
CA PHE A 104 9.12 -9.96 -5.52
C PHE A 104 8.68 -9.44 -4.14
N LYS A 105 8.35 -8.16 -3.99
CA LYS A 105 7.97 -7.55 -2.71
C LYS A 105 6.54 -7.93 -2.29
N GLN A 106 6.32 -9.20 -2.01
CA GLN A 106 5.04 -9.78 -1.58
C GLN A 106 5.07 -10.25 -0.11
N THR A 107 5.98 -9.71 0.70
CA THR A 107 6.23 -10.14 2.10
C THR A 107 4.97 -10.08 2.95
N GLN A 108 4.20 -8.99 2.86
CA GLN A 108 2.96 -8.82 3.66
C GLN A 108 1.89 -9.86 3.30
N MET A 109 1.80 -10.28 2.04
CA MET A 109 0.88 -11.32 1.61
C MET A 109 1.35 -12.69 2.11
N LEU A 110 2.64 -12.99 1.95
CA LEU A 110 3.20 -14.29 2.30
C LEU A 110 3.23 -14.51 3.83
N THR A 111 3.56 -13.48 4.63
CA THR A 111 3.52 -13.57 6.10
C THR A 111 2.11 -13.83 6.61
N LYS A 112 1.09 -13.15 6.06
CA LYS A 112 -0.31 -13.44 6.39
C LYS A 112 -0.72 -14.85 5.97
N ALA A 113 -0.25 -15.32 4.81
CA ALA A 113 -0.52 -16.68 4.35
C ALA A 113 0.12 -17.77 5.23
N LEU A 114 1.19 -17.44 5.97
CA LEU A 114 1.84 -18.37 6.92
C LEU A 114 1.08 -18.52 8.24
N VAL A 115 0.29 -17.54 8.67
CA VAL A 115 -0.41 -17.59 9.98
C VAL A 115 -1.24 -18.85 10.15
N PRO A 116 -2.08 -19.31 9.19
CA PRO A 116 -2.86 -20.54 9.33
C PRO A 116 -2.01 -21.81 9.41
N ASP A 117 -0.74 -21.76 9.09
CA ASP A 117 0.15 -22.92 9.17
C ASP A 117 0.64 -23.16 10.62
N TYR A 118 0.60 -22.12 11.48
CA TYR A 118 1.05 -22.15 12.87
C TYR A 118 -0.07 -21.95 13.89
N GLU A 119 -1.24 -21.39 13.48
CA GLU A 119 -2.43 -21.25 14.31
C GLU A 119 -3.64 -21.84 13.59
N ARG A 120 -4.38 -22.72 14.28
CA ARG A 120 -5.53 -23.44 13.68
C ARG A 120 -6.87 -22.77 13.98
N ASP A 121 -6.94 -22.05 15.08
CA ASP A 121 -8.18 -21.40 15.52
C ASP A 121 -8.44 -20.14 14.69
N PRO A 122 -9.55 -20.05 13.92
CA PRO A 122 -9.89 -18.89 13.11
C PRO A 122 -10.03 -17.59 13.93
N HIS A 123 -10.54 -17.67 15.18
CA HIS A 123 -10.65 -16.52 16.07
C HIS A 123 -9.28 -15.95 16.40
N LYS A 124 -8.33 -16.81 16.80
CA LYS A 124 -6.95 -16.41 17.11
C LYS A 124 -6.22 -15.91 15.86
N GLN A 125 -6.50 -16.48 14.68
CA GLN A 125 -5.95 -15.94 13.42
C GLN A 125 -6.37 -14.49 13.18
N GLY A 126 -7.64 -14.15 13.42
CA GLY A 126 -8.14 -12.77 13.32
C GLY A 126 -7.41 -11.81 14.27
N GLU A 127 -7.19 -12.21 15.51
CA GLU A 127 -6.43 -11.45 16.50
C GLU A 127 -4.96 -11.25 16.06
N ILE A 128 -4.32 -12.30 15.54
CA ILE A 128 -2.95 -12.24 15.02
C ILE A 128 -2.86 -11.27 13.84
N TYR A 129 -3.81 -11.31 12.89
CA TYR A 129 -3.83 -10.36 11.76
C TYR A 129 -4.00 -8.92 12.22
N GLY A 130 -4.84 -8.67 13.23
CA GLY A 130 -4.98 -7.36 13.85
C GLY A 130 -3.67 -6.86 14.47
N LYS A 131 -3.00 -7.70 15.26
CA LYS A 131 -1.68 -7.39 15.85
C LYS A 131 -0.61 -7.17 14.77
N MET A 132 -0.57 -8.00 13.74
CA MET A 132 0.35 -7.82 12.60
C MET A 132 0.13 -6.47 11.91
N ALA A 133 -1.12 -6.08 11.69
CA ALA A 133 -1.43 -4.80 11.07
C ALA A 133 -0.96 -3.62 11.93
N ALA A 134 -1.18 -3.67 13.25
CA ALA A 134 -0.76 -2.64 14.20
C ALA A 134 0.77 -2.51 14.26
N ILE A 135 1.48 -3.63 14.42
CA ILE A 135 2.94 -3.68 14.53
C ILE A 135 3.58 -3.22 13.20
N SER A 136 3.07 -3.70 12.07
CA SER A 136 3.54 -3.27 10.75
C SER A 136 3.26 -1.78 10.50
N GLY A 137 2.12 -1.28 10.97
CA GLY A 137 1.78 0.14 10.94
C GLY A 137 2.76 0.99 11.74
N ALA A 138 3.21 0.53 12.91
CA ALA A 138 4.26 1.19 13.68
C ALA A 138 5.59 1.23 12.90
N GLY A 139 5.96 0.14 12.23
CA GLY A 139 7.16 0.09 11.39
C GLY A 139 7.17 1.13 10.28
N ILE A 140 6.11 1.19 9.47
CA ILE A 140 6.02 2.15 8.36
C ILE A 140 5.94 3.61 8.85
N THR A 141 5.46 3.83 10.07
CA THR A 141 5.36 5.15 10.70
C THR A 141 6.71 5.61 11.25
N LEU A 142 7.47 4.73 11.89
CA LEU A 142 8.78 5.08 12.45
C LEU A 142 9.88 5.21 11.37
N GLY A 143 9.74 4.46 10.29
CA GLY A 143 10.75 4.41 9.22
C GLY A 143 11.13 5.77 8.66
N PRO A 144 10.21 6.64 8.22
CA PRO A 144 10.53 7.93 7.66
C PRO A 144 11.27 8.86 8.60
N MET A 145 10.96 8.81 9.90
CA MET A 145 11.65 9.60 10.92
C MET A 145 13.10 9.16 11.03
N ILE A 146 13.37 7.87 11.15
CA ILE A 146 14.73 7.31 11.27
C ILE A 146 15.51 7.54 9.98
N GLY A 147 14.91 7.21 8.83
CA GLY A 147 15.55 7.39 7.53
C GLY A 147 15.85 8.85 7.21
N GLY A 148 14.97 9.78 7.62
CA GLY A 148 15.18 11.21 7.46
C GLY A 148 16.39 11.74 8.24
N HIS A 149 16.60 11.28 9.49
CA HIS A 149 17.77 11.63 10.29
C HIS A 149 19.07 11.17 9.63
N ILE A 150 19.14 9.89 9.27
CA ILE A 150 20.33 9.31 8.63
C ILE A 150 20.66 10.02 7.32
N ALA A 151 19.64 10.37 6.52
CA ALA A 151 19.84 11.07 5.25
C ALA A 151 20.29 12.53 5.44
N GLU A 152 20.00 13.16 6.57
CA GLU A 152 20.42 14.52 6.89
C GLU A 152 21.84 14.56 7.44
N ASP A 153 22.22 13.57 8.27
CA ASP A 153 23.56 13.48 8.88
C ASP A 153 24.65 13.26 7.82
N ASP A 154 24.37 12.56 6.74
CA ASP A 154 25.28 12.39 5.59
C ASP A 154 24.54 12.65 4.26
N PRO A 155 24.50 13.91 3.78
CA PRO A 155 23.78 14.25 2.56
C PRO A 155 24.29 13.58 1.29
N ASP A 156 25.56 13.17 1.25
CA ASP A 156 26.18 12.57 0.07
C ASP A 156 25.99 11.05 0.02
N ASN A 157 26.23 10.34 1.12
CA ASN A 157 26.17 8.88 1.19
C ASN A 157 24.95 8.36 1.95
N GLY A 158 24.18 9.21 2.62
CA GLY A 158 23.07 8.81 3.49
C GLY A 158 22.04 7.93 2.80
N PHE A 159 21.74 8.17 1.51
CA PHE A 159 20.85 7.29 0.75
C PHE A 159 21.45 5.90 0.55
N THR A 160 22.74 5.79 0.19
CA THR A 160 23.47 4.52 0.04
C THR A 160 23.51 3.76 1.35
N PHE A 161 23.78 4.47 2.46
CA PHE A 161 23.81 3.88 3.80
C PHE A 161 22.42 3.33 4.20
N ILE A 162 21.36 4.12 4.01
CA ILE A 162 20.00 3.67 4.29
C ILE A 162 19.60 2.48 3.41
N ALA A 163 19.91 2.51 2.12
CA ALA A 163 19.60 1.42 1.21
C ALA A 163 20.31 0.13 1.61
N THR A 164 21.55 0.23 2.11
CA THR A 164 22.31 -0.89 2.66
C THR A 164 21.68 -1.43 3.94
N ILE A 165 21.28 -0.55 4.88
CA ILE A 165 20.53 -0.94 6.09
C ILE A 165 19.27 -1.69 5.72
N VAL A 166 18.50 -1.17 4.76
CA VAL A 166 17.28 -1.82 4.26
C VAL A 166 17.58 -3.19 3.67
N GLY A 167 18.65 -3.31 2.88
CA GLY A 167 19.14 -4.60 2.38
C GLY A 167 19.45 -5.59 3.52
N VAL A 168 20.16 -5.14 4.55
CA VAL A 168 20.46 -5.95 5.75
C VAL A 168 19.17 -6.32 6.49
N CYS A 169 18.23 -5.41 6.66
CA CYS A 169 16.94 -5.72 7.29
C CYS A 169 16.19 -6.83 6.54
N PHE A 170 16.20 -6.82 5.20
CA PHE A 170 15.59 -7.90 4.41
C PHE A 170 16.35 -9.21 4.52
N ALA A 171 17.70 -9.18 4.62
CA ALA A 171 18.50 -10.37 4.87
C ALA A 171 18.22 -10.96 6.27
N LEU A 172 18.14 -10.10 7.29
CA LEU A 172 17.74 -10.50 8.66
C LEU A 172 16.35 -11.11 8.67
N ASN A 173 15.40 -10.52 7.95
CA ASN A 173 14.06 -11.09 7.79
C ASN A 173 14.10 -12.49 7.16
N ALA A 174 14.93 -12.71 6.15
CA ALA A 174 15.12 -14.06 5.58
C ALA A 174 15.68 -15.04 6.62
N GLY A 175 16.61 -14.60 7.46
CA GLY A 175 17.14 -15.36 8.60
C GLY A 175 16.05 -15.70 9.63
N LEU A 176 15.24 -14.72 10.04
CA LEU A 176 14.10 -14.96 10.96
C LEU A 176 13.13 -15.99 10.40
N VAL A 177 12.80 -15.90 9.11
CA VAL A 177 11.93 -16.88 8.45
C VAL A 177 12.60 -18.25 8.38
N TYR A 178 13.93 -18.33 8.20
CA TYR A 178 14.66 -19.59 8.19
C TYR A 178 14.53 -20.32 9.52
N PHE A 179 14.51 -19.62 10.65
CA PHE A 179 14.33 -20.21 11.98
C PHE A 179 12.89 -20.62 12.31
N LEU A 180 11.91 -20.29 11.47
CA LEU A 180 10.55 -20.81 11.65
C LEU A 180 10.55 -22.35 11.61
N PRO A 181 9.87 -23.04 12.56
CA PRO A 181 9.75 -24.49 12.53
C PRO A 181 9.09 -24.95 11.21
N LYS A 182 9.40 -26.17 10.79
CA LYS A 182 8.68 -26.77 9.65
C LYS A 182 7.21 -26.90 10.03
N SER A 183 6.34 -26.38 9.17
CA SER A 183 4.89 -26.58 9.34
C SER A 183 4.55 -28.06 9.17
N ASN A 184 3.81 -28.61 10.15
CA ASN A 184 3.33 -30.00 10.10
C ASN A 184 2.16 -30.18 9.12
N LYS A 185 1.72 -29.13 8.44
CA LYS A 185 0.69 -29.27 7.42
C LYS A 185 1.32 -29.79 6.14
N PRO A 186 0.83 -30.93 5.62
CA PRO A 186 1.21 -31.32 4.27
C PRO A 186 0.83 -30.17 3.34
N VAL A 187 1.77 -29.74 2.50
CA VAL A 187 1.47 -28.84 1.38
C VAL A 187 0.23 -29.44 0.70
N LYS A 188 -0.92 -28.74 0.77
CA LYS A 188 -2.13 -29.20 0.10
C LYS A 188 -1.81 -29.22 -1.40
N ARG A 189 -1.28 -30.35 -1.87
CA ARG A 189 -1.29 -30.62 -3.29
C ARG A 189 -2.75 -30.61 -3.69
N LYS A 190 -3.18 -29.60 -4.47
CA LYS A 190 -4.49 -29.67 -5.14
C LYS A 190 -4.59 -31.08 -5.72
N PRO A 191 -5.73 -31.77 -5.56
CA PRO A 191 -5.87 -33.12 -6.06
C PRO A 191 -5.39 -33.13 -7.51
N LYS A 192 -4.46 -34.05 -7.83
CA LYS A 192 -4.03 -34.29 -9.19
C LYS A 192 -5.31 -34.72 -9.94
N ILE A 193 -5.91 -33.79 -10.69
CA ILE A 193 -6.81 -34.20 -11.76
C ILE A 193 -5.94 -35.04 -12.65
N SER A 194 -6.29 -36.32 -12.71
CA SER A 194 -5.58 -37.38 -13.37
C SER A 194 -5.02 -36.96 -14.73
N GLY A 195 -3.72 -37.18 -14.95
CA GLY A 195 -3.21 -37.50 -16.26
C GLY A 195 -2.30 -36.54 -16.98
N GLU A 196 -2.09 -35.27 -16.54
CA GLU A 196 -1.14 -34.39 -17.25
C GLU A 196 -0.11 -33.75 -16.30
N LYS A 197 1.16 -33.96 -16.62
CA LYS A 197 2.28 -33.12 -16.14
C LYS A 197 2.10 -31.71 -16.74
N ARG A 198 1.15 -30.94 -16.22
CA ARG A 198 1.00 -29.54 -16.65
C ARG A 198 2.26 -28.77 -16.26
N ASN A 199 2.94 -28.20 -17.25
CA ASN A 199 4.11 -27.34 -17.08
C ASN A 199 3.81 -26.27 -16.04
N LEU A 200 4.77 -25.98 -15.16
CA LEU A 200 4.67 -24.93 -14.14
C LEU A 200 4.22 -23.60 -14.75
N SER A 201 4.72 -23.25 -15.94
CA SER A 201 4.33 -22.05 -16.71
C SER A 201 2.83 -22.01 -17.03
N TYR A 202 2.23 -23.16 -17.41
CA TYR A 202 0.79 -23.23 -17.67
C TYR A 202 -0.06 -23.04 -16.40
N GLN A 203 0.36 -23.61 -15.27
CA GLN A 203 -0.32 -23.43 -13.99
C GLN A 203 -0.27 -21.98 -13.52
N LEU A 204 0.88 -21.33 -13.67
CA LEU A 204 1.07 -19.91 -13.33
C LEU A 204 0.21 -19.01 -14.24
N MET A 205 0.23 -19.26 -15.55
CA MET A 205 -0.57 -18.49 -16.51
C MET A 205 -2.07 -18.65 -16.27
N THR A 206 -2.51 -19.85 -15.91
CA THR A 206 -3.91 -20.11 -15.55
C THR A 206 -4.32 -19.38 -14.28
N SER A 207 -3.45 -19.34 -13.26
CA SER A 207 -3.69 -18.60 -12.01
C SER A 207 -3.79 -17.08 -12.23
N VAL A 208 -2.91 -16.55 -13.08
CA VAL A 208 -2.97 -15.11 -13.47
C VAL A 208 -4.27 -14.83 -14.24
N LYS A 209 -4.59 -15.65 -15.25
CA LYS A 209 -5.86 -15.52 -15.99
C LYS A 209 -7.07 -15.60 -15.08
N GLN A 210 -7.11 -16.52 -14.12
CA GLN A 210 -8.20 -16.63 -13.15
C GLN A 210 -8.33 -15.39 -12.28
N SER A 211 -7.22 -14.76 -11.87
CA SER A 211 -7.25 -13.53 -11.08
C SER A 211 -7.83 -12.35 -11.85
N PHE A 212 -7.56 -12.25 -13.15
CA PHE A 212 -8.19 -11.25 -14.00
C PHE A 212 -9.64 -11.64 -14.38
N ALA A 213 -9.93 -12.92 -14.54
CA ALA A 213 -11.29 -13.40 -14.81
C ALA A 213 -12.29 -13.08 -13.70
N VAL A 214 -11.81 -12.92 -12.45
CA VAL A 214 -12.62 -12.42 -11.32
C VAL A 214 -13.25 -11.06 -11.61
N LEU A 215 -12.55 -10.19 -12.34
CA LEU A 215 -13.09 -8.88 -12.73
C LEU A 215 -14.26 -9.00 -13.71
N TYR A 216 -14.24 -9.99 -14.60
CA TYR A 216 -15.33 -10.22 -15.54
C TYR A 216 -16.57 -10.86 -14.88
N GLN A 217 -16.40 -11.54 -13.73
CA GLN A 217 -17.50 -12.14 -12.98
C GLN A 217 -18.31 -11.13 -12.16
N VAL A 218 -17.78 -9.92 -11.97
CA VAL A 218 -18.46 -8.86 -11.24
C VAL A 218 -19.62 -8.32 -12.07
N LYS A 219 -20.83 -8.27 -11.50
CA LYS A 219 -21.97 -7.57 -12.09
C LYS A 219 -21.77 -6.07 -11.96
N TRP A 220 -21.00 -5.48 -12.87
CA TRP A 220 -20.63 -4.07 -12.85
C TRP A 220 -21.82 -3.12 -12.75
N SER A 221 -22.95 -3.42 -13.40
CA SER A 221 -24.18 -2.63 -13.30
C SER A 221 -24.69 -2.42 -11.87
N LYS A 222 -24.39 -3.39 -10.96
CA LYS A 222 -24.81 -3.34 -9.56
C LYS A 222 -23.80 -2.65 -8.64
N TYR A 223 -22.50 -2.65 -8.98
CA TYR A 223 -21.44 -2.26 -8.06
C TYR A 223 -20.55 -1.11 -8.57
N TRP A 224 -20.79 -0.61 -9.81
CA TRP A 224 -19.93 0.39 -10.45
C TRP A 224 -19.72 1.65 -9.61
N ASP A 225 -20.76 2.09 -8.91
CA ASP A 225 -20.76 3.27 -8.04
C ASP A 225 -19.77 3.12 -6.87
N ILE A 226 -19.78 1.98 -6.19
CA ILE A 226 -18.87 1.71 -5.07
C ILE A 226 -17.45 1.55 -5.56
N PHE A 227 -17.24 0.86 -6.67
CA PHE A 227 -15.91 0.73 -7.27
C PHE A 227 -15.37 2.08 -7.74
N MET A 228 -16.23 2.97 -8.25
CA MET A 228 -15.84 4.33 -8.61
C MET A 228 -15.43 5.13 -7.36
N PHE A 229 -16.19 5.08 -6.26
CA PHE A 229 -15.76 5.69 -5.00
C PHE A 229 -14.40 5.20 -4.54
N LYS A 230 -14.16 3.89 -4.63
CA LYS A 230 -12.87 3.32 -4.29
C LYS A 230 -11.75 3.79 -5.22
N ALA A 231 -12.01 3.87 -6.51
CA ALA A 231 -11.06 4.38 -7.50
C ALA A 231 -10.73 5.86 -7.24
N LEU A 232 -11.73 6.71 -6.96
CA LEU A 232 -11.55 8.13 -6.69
C LEU A 232 -10.72 8.38 -5.43
N VAL A 233 -11.01 7.69 -4.32
CA VAL A 233 -10.19 7.80 -3.10
C VAL A 233 -8.79 7.26 -3.35
N GLY A 234 -8.66 6.10 -4.00
CA GLY A 234 -7.38 5.49 -4.32
C GLY A 234 -6.52 6.37 -5.23
N PHE A 235 -7.12 6.97 -6.24
CA PHE A 235 -6.46 7.88 -7.16
C PHE A 235 -6.05 9.18 -6.46
N ALA A 236 -6.96 9.85 -5.74
CA ALA A 236 -6.66 11.10 -5.03
C ALA A 236 -5.49 10.94 -4.05
N MET A 237 -5.54 9.90 -3.21
CA MET A 237 -4.48 9.63 -2.25
C MET A 237 -3.20 9.13 -2.94
N GLY A 238 -3.32 8.35 -4.01
CA GLY A 238 -2.18 7.88 -4.81
C GLY A 238 -1.42 9.03 -5.46
N VAL A 239 -2.13 10.00 -6.06
CA VAL A 239 -1.55 11.22 -6.64
C VAL A 239 -0.85 12.05 -5.57
N TYR A 240 -1.50 12.30 -4.45
CA TYR A 240 -0.95 13.04 -3.33
C TYR A 240 0.33 12.39 -2.76
N TYR A 241 0.28 11.10 -2.40
CA TYR A 241 1.42 10.41 -1.79
C TYR A 241 2.61 10.19 -2.73
N SER A 242 2.39 10.13 -4.04
CA SER A 242 3.48 9.90 -5.01
C SER A 242 4.55 10.98 -4.99
N ASN A 243 4.17 12.22 -4.75
CA ASN A 243 5.08 13.37 -4.72
C ASN A 243 5.15 14.05 -3.35
N TYR A 244 4.65 13.40 -2.30
CA TYR A 244 4.50 13.99 -0.97
C TYR A 244 5.83 14.53 -0.40
N SER A 245 6.86 13.70 -0.34
CA SER A 245 8.17 14.11 0.18
C SER A 245 8.82 15.19 -0.69
N LEU A 246 8.63 15.11 -2.00
CA LEU A 246 9.15 16.09 -2.93
C LEU A 246 8.41 17.43 -2.82
N TYR A 247 7.08 17.41 -2.64
CA TYR A 247 6.27 18.59 -2.38
C TYR A 247 6.73 19.32 -1.11
N LEU A 248 6.92 18.60 -0.01
CA LEU A 248 7.41 19.18 1.25
C LEU A 248 8.78 19.80 1.11
N LYS A 249 9.68 19.15 0.35
CA LYS A 249 11.02 19.64 0.08
C LYS A 249 11.02 20.92 -0.77
N THR A 250 10.19 20.98 -1.83
CA THR A 250 10.22 22.09 -2.78
C THR A 250 9.39 23.28 -2.31
N THR A 251 8.26 23.05 -1.61
CA THR A 251 7.34 24.12 -1.21
C THR A 251 7.73 24.76 0.14
N TYR A 252 8.22 23.93 1.08
CA TYR A 252 8.56 24.39 2.43
C TYR A 252 10.07 24.29 2.72
N GLU A 253 10.88 23.92 1.74
CA GLU A 253 12.34 23.76 1.85
C GLU A 253 12.78 22.87 3.00
N LEU A 254 11.95 21.86 3.34
CA LEU A 254 12.21 20.97 4.46
C LEU A 254 13.38 20.05 4.19
N SER A 255 14.21 19.87 5.23
CA SER A 255 15.25 18.87 5.24
C SER A 255 14.66 17.45 5.33
N PRO A 256 15.40 16.39 4.96
CA PRO A 256 14.96 15.00 5.02
C PRO A 256 14.41 14.59 6.38
N LYS A 257 15.00 15.08 7.47
CA LYS A 257 14.58 14.84 8.85
C LYS A 257 13.17 15.36 9.12
N TYR A 258 12.92 16.63 8.79
CA TYR A 258 11.59 17.22 9.01
C TYR A 258 10.52 16.63 8.09
N ILE A 259 10.88 16.27 6.86
CA ILE A 259 10.00 15.49 5.97
C ILE A 259 9.64 14.16 6.64
N GLY A 260 10.62 13.47 7.22
CA GLY A 260 10.41 12.23 7.98
C GLY A 260 9.42 12.42 9.14
N TYR A 261 9.56 13.50 9.91
CA TYR A 261 8.64 13.83 11.01
C TYR A 261 7.21 14.07 10.53
N VAL A 262 7.02 14.82 9.45
CA VAL A 262 5.69 15.11 8.90
C VAL A 262 5.01 13.85 8.39
N ILE A 263 5.75 12.97 7.71
CA ILE A 263 5.23 11.69 7.23
C ILE A 263 4.87 10.76 8.40
N SER A 264 5.74 10.68 9.41
CA SER A 264 5.51 9.87 10.61
C SER A 264 4.32 10.40 11.41
N PHE A 265 4.19 11.72 11.58
CA PHE A 265 3.04 12.35 12.22
C PHE A 265 1.72 11.94 11.55
N GLN A 266 1.65 12.02 10.21
CA GLN A 266 0.48 11.58 9.46
C GLN A 266 0.21 10.07 9.65
N GLY A 267 1.25 9.25 9.72
CA GLY A 267 1.17 7.81 9.97
C GLY A 267 0.56 7.48 11.34
N VAL A 268 0.98 8.21 12.39
CA VAL A 268 0.43 8.09 13.76
C VAL A 268 -1.06 8.42 13.75
N ILE A 269 -1.44 9.55 13.16
CA ILE A 269 -2.86 9.97 13.12
C ILE A 269 -3.70 8.93 12.37
N GLY A 270 -3.21 8.42 11.23
CA GLY A 270 -3.91 7.37 10.48
C GLY A 270 -4.08 6.08 11.26
N SER A 271 -3.10 5.70 12.07
CA SER A 271 -3.13 4.50 12.93
C SER A 271 -4.12 4.69 14.08
N VAL A 272 -4.06 5.82 14.77
CA VAL A 272 -4.99 6.18 15.86
C VAL A 272 -6.42 6.25 15.33
N SER A 273 -6.64 6.88 14.18
CA SER A 273 -7.97 6.96 13.55
C SER A 273 -8.51 5.59 13.18
N SER A 274 -7.66 4.70 12.70
CA SER A 274 -8.05 3.32 12.38
C SER A 274 -8.42 2.51 13.62
N TYR A 275 -7.77 2.76 14.76
CA TYR A 275 -8.11 2.13 16.04
C TYR A 275 -9.49 2.59 16.55
N PHE A 276 -9.79 3.89 16.45
CA PHE A 276 -11.05 4.46 16.93
C PHE A 276 -12.20 4.36 15.92
N ILE A 277 -12.04 3.62 14.82
CA ILE A 277 -13.06 3.58 13.76
C ILE A 277 -14.40 3.00 14.23
N GLY A 278 -14.37 2.03 15.16
CA GLY A 278 -15.59 1.49 15.78
C GLY A 278 -16.37 2.56 16.56
N TYR A 279 -15.65 3.42 17.28
CA TYR A 279 -16.24 4.57 17.98
C TYR A 279 -16.79 5.60 16.99
N ILE A 280 -16.07 5.92 15.92
CA ILE A 280 -16.56 6.83 14.88
C ILE A 280 -17.82 6.26 14.22
N ASN A 281 -17.88 4.97 13.97
CA ASN A 281 -19.05 4.30 13.40
C ASN A 281 -20.29 4.39 14.32
N SER A 282 -20.12 4.48 15.63
CA SER A 282 -21.27 4.60 16.57
C SER A 282 -22.05 5.91 16.44
N PHE A 283 -21.46 6.96 15.86
CA PHE A 283 -22.17 8.22 15.56
C PHE A 283 -23.10 8.12 14.34
N TYR A 284 -23.00 7.05 13.56
CA TYR A 284 -23.78 6.86 12.33
C TYR A 284 -24.86 5.80 12.49
N THR A 285 -25.71 5.94 13.50
CA THR A 285 -26.74 4.96 13.87
C THR A 285 -27.80 4.71 12.79
N HIS A 286 -28.08 5.73 11.93
CA HIS A 286 -29.08 5.67 10.87
C HIS A 286 -28.49 5.58 9.45
N ASP A 287 -27.18 5.32 9.32
CA ASP A 287 -26.50 5.22 8.01
C ASP A 287 -26.28 3.75 7.65
N ASP A 288 -27.40 3.05 7.40
CA ASP A 288 -27.38 1.62 7.15
C ASP A 288 -26.64 1.19 5.89
N ASP A 289 -26.60 2.04 4.85
CA ASP A 289 -25.99 1.75 3.57
C ASP A 289 -24.61 2.43 3.38
N TYR A 290 -24.10 3.05 4.45
CA TYR A 290 -22.82 3.79 4.47
C TYR A 290 -22.76 5.00 3.52
N SER A 291 -23.90 5.46 3.00
CA SER A 291 -23.94 6.55 2.02
C SER A 291 -23.58 7.89 2.64
N LEU A 292 -24.06 8.17 3.86
CA LEU A 292 -23.74 9.39 4.60
C LEU A 292 -22.26 9.44 4.99
N ARG A 293 -21.73 8.34 5.52
CA ARG A 293 -20.30 8.22 5.86
C ARG A 293 -19.42 8.43 4.64
N ASN A 294 -19.77 7.82 3.51
CA ASN A 294 -19.02 8.00 2.27
C ASN A 294 -19.02 9.46 1.79
N PHE A 295 -20.16 10.15 1.89
CA PHE A 295 -20.25 11.58 1.58
C PHE A 295 -19.37 12.42 2.51
N HIS A 296 -19.43 12.19 3.83
CA HIS A 296 -18.60 12.91 4.80
C HIS A 296 -17.10 12.63 4.59
N VAL A 297 -16.71 11.43 4.19
CA VAL A 297 -15.31 11.11 3.84
C VAL A 297 -14.83 11.96 2.68
N PHE A 298 -15.57 12.01 1.58
CA PHE A 298 -15.17 12.83 0.42
C PHE A 298 -15.14 14.32 0.75
N LEU A 299 -16.13 14.79 1.54
CA LEU A 299 -16.17 16.17 2.00
C LEU A 299 -14.96 16.51 2.87
N LEU A 300 -14.63 15.64 3.84
CA LEU A 300 -13.49 15.82 4.74
C LEU A 300 -12.16 15.82 3.96
N LEU A 301 -12.00 14.89 3.02
CA LEU A 301 -10.81 14.83 2.16
C LEU A 301 -10.68 16.09 1.29
N SER A 302 -11.79 16.59 0.72
CA SER A 302 -11.78 17.79 -0.12
C SER A 302 -11.44 19.04 0.68
N ILE A 303 -12.04 19.22 1.87
CA ILE A 303 -11.73 20.33 2.76
C ILE A 303 -10.27 20.27 3.21
N SER A 304 -9.77 19.07 3.55
CA SER A 304 -8.38 18.90 3.95
C SER A 304 -7.40 19.26 2.84
N LEU A 305 -7.64 18.77 1.62
CA LEU A 305 -6.79 19.08 0.46
C LEU A 305 -6.84 20.57 0.09
N LEU A 306 -8.01 21.19 0.23
CA LEU A 306 -8.14 22.64 0.07
C LEU A 306 -7.34 23.40 1.13
N GLY A 307 -7.41 22.97 2.39
CA GLY A 307 -6.61 23.54 3.47
C GLY A 307 -5.10 23.38 3.27
N LEU A 308 -4.66 22.23 2.72
CA LEU A 308 -3.26 22.02 2.35
C LEU A 308 -2.79 22.99 1.25
N LEU A 309 -3.65 23.30 0.27
CA LEU A 309 -3.34 24.27 -0.80
C LEU A 309 -3.13 25.69 -0.27
N PHE A 310 -3.89 26.09 0.75
CA PHE A 310 -3.78 27.41 1.37
C PHE A 310 -2.78 27.47 2.54
N SER A 311 -2.07 26.38 2.81
CA SER A 311 -1.08 26.35 3.88
C SER A 311 0.19 27.08 3.47
N PHE A 312 0.49 28.18 4.15
CA PHE A 312 1.67 29.01 3.92
C PHE A 312 2.87 28.63 4.80
N ASN A 313 2.69 27.74 5.77
CA ASN A 313 3.77 27.20 6.59
C ASN A 313 3.52 25.74 6.96
N VAL A 314 4.58 25.07 7.42
CA VAL A 314 4.56 23.63 7.77
C VAL A 314 3.62 23.31 8.92
N MET A 315 3.47 24.21 9.90
CA MET A 315 2.58 23.98 11.03
C MET A 315 1.11 23.97 10.59
N MET A 316 0.72 24.91 9.74
CA MET A 316 -0.62 24.94 9.16
C MET A 316 -0.86 23.71 8.27
N TYR A 317 0.15 23.31 7.49
CA TYR A 317 0.11 22.10 6.71
C TYR A 317 -0.12 20.86 7.60
N ALA A 318 0.62 20.73 8.70
CA ALA A 318 0.47 19.64 9.66
C ALA A 318 -0.92 19.58 10.29
N VAL A 319 -1.55 20.73 10.58
CA VAL A 319 -2.94 20.78 11.07
C VAL A 319 -3.90 20.17 10.06
N TRP A 320 -3.76 20.48 8.76
CA TRP A 320 -4.63 19.92 7.72
C TRP A 320 -4.33 18.47 7.38
N LEU A 321 -3.16 17.94 7.77
CA LEU A 321 -2.90 16.49 7.68
C LEU A 321 -3.77 15.67 8.63
N ILE A 322 -4.23 16.26 9.75
CA ILE A 322 -5.08 15.54 10.72
C ILE A 322 -6.37 15.08 10.06
N PRO A 323 -7.24 15.98 9.54
CA PRO A 323 -8.48 15.56 8.92
C PRO A 323 -8.24 14.76 7.62
N LEU A 324 -7.14 14.99 6.90
CA LEU A 324 -6.77 14.19 5.73
C LEU A 324 -6.49 12.74 6.11
N ALA A 325 -5.71 12.49 7.16
CA ALA A 325 -5.37 11.15 7.62
C ALA A 325 -6.60 10.41 8.15
N ILE A 326 -7.46 11.09 8.90
CA ILE A 326 -8.74 10.57 9.40
C ILE A 326 -9.63 10.17 8.21
N GLY A 327 -9.85 11.09 7.26
CA GLY A 327 -10.68 10.84 6.08
C GLY A 327 -10.18 9.68 5.23
N ASN A 328 -8.86 9.57 5.03
CA ASN A 328 -8.25 8.46 4.30
C ASN A 328 -8.41 7.11 5.05
N ALA A 329 -8.26 7.09 6.37
CA ALA A 329 -8.43 5.89 7.18
C ALA A 329 -9.88 5.38 7.11
N ILE A 330 -10.86 6.26 7.31
CA ILE A 330 -12.29 5.94 7.25
C ILE A 330 -12.68 5.53 5.83
N GLY A 331 -12.26 6.27 4.80
CA GLY A 331 -12.64 6.05 3.40
C GLY A 331 -12.23 4.67 2.86
N ARG A 332 -11.08 4.15 3.29
CA ARG A 332 -10.64 2.79 2.95
C ARG A 332 -11.56 1.71 3.49
N LEU A 333 -12.15 1.92 4.67
CA LEU A 333 -13.03 0.96 5.32
C LEU A 333 -14.48 1.10 4.85
N VAL A 334 -15.01 2.31 4.76
CA VAL A 334 -16.37 2.58 4.30
C VAL A 334 -16.64 1.96 2.93
N THR A 335 -15.74 2.14 1.97
CA THR A 335 -15.91 1.55 0.63
C THR A 335 -15.89 0.01 0.65
N LEU A 336 -15.12 -0.62 1.55
CA LEU A 336 -15.13 -2.06 1.73
C LEU A 336 -16.44 -2.54 2.37
N GLU A 337 -16.89 -1.85 3.41
CA GLU A 337 -18.15 -2.15 4.12
C GLU A 337 -19.36 -2.03 3.18
N MET A 338 -19.41 -1.00 2.32
CA MET A 338 -20.44 -0.84 1.28
C MET A 338 -20.46 -2.05 0.32
N ILE A 339 -19.29 -2.54 -0.10
CA ILE A 339 -19.19 -3.74 -0.96
C ILE A 339 -19.75 -4.96 -0.21
N LEU A 340 -19.30 -5.18 1.02
CA LEU A 340 -19.67 -6.36 1.82
C LEU A 340 -21.16 -6.36 2.13
N LYS A 341 -21.76 -5.22 2.44
CA LYS A 341 -23.19 -5.10 2.74
C LYS A 341 -24.06 -5.35 1.52
N ARG A 342 -23.65 -4.86 0.34
CA ARG A 342 -24.40 -5.08 -0.92
C ARG A 342 -24.20 -6.49 -1.50
N SER A 343 -23.14 -7.22 -1.04
CA SER A 343 -22.82 -8.56 -1.53
C SER A 343 -23.64 -9.64 -0.84
N HIS A 344 -24.09 -10.64 -1.60
CA HIS A 344 -24.54 -11.93 -1.05
C HIS A 344 -23.30 -12.77 -0.66
N ASN A 345 -23.45 -13.68 0.32
CA ASN A 345 -22.33 -14.42 0.91
C ASN A 345 -21.46 -15.18 -0.12
N ASP A 346 -22.06 -15.66 -1.20
CA ASP A 346 -21.38 -16.52 -2.21
C ASP A 346 -20.36 -15.79 -3.09
N HIS A 347 -20.39 -14.43 -3.15
CA HIS A 347 -19.55 -13.64 -4.04
C HIS A 347 -18.62 -12.65 -3.30
N ARG A 348 -18.56 -12.69 -1.97
CA ARG A 348 -17.75 -11.76 -1.16
C ARG A 348 -16.28 -11.79 -1.53
N GLY A 349 -15.70 -12.97 -1.69
CA GLY A 349 -14.29 -13.13 -2.07
C GLY A 349 -13.96 -12.50 -3.43
N THR A 350 -14.84 -12.70 -4.42
CA THR A 350 -14.74 -12.12 -5.76
C THR A 350 -14.76 -10.59 -5.72
N LEU A 351 -15.70 -10.02 -4.95
CA LEU A 351 -15.85 -8.56 -4.82
C LEU A 351 -14.68 -7.91 -4.07
N ILE A 352 -14.17 -8.57 -3.02
CA ILE A 352 -12.95 -8.11 -2.31
C ILE A 352 -11.75 -8.16 -3.26
N GLY A 353 -11.61 -9.24 -4.04
CA GLY A 353 -10.56 -9.37 -5.06
C GLY A 353 -10.62 -8.26 -6.10
N ALA A 354 -11.82 -8.01 -6.67
CA ALA A 354 -12.04 -6.91 -7.61
C ALA A 354 -11.74 -5.53 -6.98
N SER A 355 -12.13 -5.32 -5.72
CA SER A 355 -11.82 -4.11 -4.95
C SER A 355 -10.31 -3.87 -4.80
N ASN A 356 -9.54 -4.93 -4.56
CA ASN A 356 -8.08 -4.84 -4.49
C ASN A 356 -7.47 -4.56 -5.86
N SER A 357 -8.01 -5.12 -6.94
CA SER A 357 -7.56 -4.83 -8.31
C SER A 357 -7.79 -3.37 -8.69
N VAL A 358 -8.94 -2.78 -8.35
CA VAL A 358 -9.22 -1.35 -8.56
C VAL A 358 -8.23 -0.48 -7.80
N ARG A 359 -7.94 -0.83 -6.55
CA ARG A 359 -6.92 -0.13 -5.75
C ARG A 359 -5.53 -0.22 -6.39
N SER A 360 -5.14 -1.38 -6.86
CA SER A 360 -3.83 -1.58 -7.50
C SER A 360 -3.73 -0.82 -8.82
N LEU A 361 -4.82 -0.77 -9.61
CA LEU A 361 -4.87 0.04 -10.83
C LEU A 361 -4.70 1.53 -10.52
N SER A 362 -5.35 2.04 -9.48
CA SER A 362 -5.12 3.41 -9.00
C SER A 362 -3.65 3.62 -8.60
N GLY A 363 -3.02 2.61 -7.98
CA GLY A 363 -1.60 2.63 -7.62
C GLY A 363 -0.65 2.68 -8.82
N VAL A 364 -1.09 2.21 -10.00
CA VAL A 364 -0.32 2.34 -11.27
C VAL A 364 -0.53 3.70 -11.90
N VAL A 365 -1.78 4.14 -12.00
CA VAL A 365 -2.15 5.35 -12.76
C VAL A 365 -1.79 6.62 -11.99
N ALA A 366 -2.03 6.65 -10.68
CA ALA A 366 -1.87 7.85 -9.89
C ALA A 366 -0.42 8.40 -9.86
N PRO A 367 0.64 7.60 -9.64
CA PRO A 367 2.00 8.12 -9.69
C PRO A 367 2.40 8.63 -11.08
N MET A 368 1.92 8.00 -12.15
CA MET A 368 2.20 8.44 -13.52
C MET A 368 1.57 9.81 -13.80
N VAL A 369 0.30 9.96 -13.43
CA VAL A 369 -0.41 11.26 -13.55
C VAL A 369 0.26 12.33 -12.68
N SER A 370 0.62 11.97 -11.45
CA SER A 370 1.33 12.87 -10.53
C SER A 370 2.68 13.32 -11.08
N GLY A 371 3.46 12.40 -11.68
CA GLY A 371 4.73 12.70 -12.33
C GLY A 371 4.55 13.62 -13.56
N PHE A 372 3.53 13.36 -14.37
CA PHE A 372 3.20 14.20 -15.53
C PHE A 372 2.80 15.62 -15.09
N ILE A 373 1.91 15.75 -14.14
CA ILE A 373 1.50 17.06 -13.61
C ILE A 373 2.69 17.81 -13.01
N GLY A 374 3.50 17.12 -12.20
CA GLY A 374 4.70 17.72 -11.59
C GLY A 374 5.72 18.20 -12.62
N GLN A 375 5.83 17.53 -13.79
CA GLN A 375 6.76 17.90 -14.86
C GLN A 375 6.30 19.10 -15.67
N PHE A 376 5.03 19.16 -16.06
CA PHE A 376 4.54 20.14 -17.03
C PHE A 376 3.86 21.35 -16.39
N TYR A 377 3.25 21.18 -15.22
CA TYR A 377 2.50 22.23 -14.52
C TYR A 377 3.13 22.66 -13.21
N GLY A 378 4.01 21.84 -12.65
CA GLY A 378 4.64 22.07 -11.36
C GLY A 378 4.04 21.23 -10.22
N ILE A 379 4.85 21.01 -9.18
CA ILE A 379 4.53 20.05 -8.11
C ILE A 379 3.30 20.45 -7.29
N SER A 380 3.03 21.75 -7.14
CA SER A 380 1.86 22.26 -6.41
C SER A 380 0.54 21.84 -7.06
N TYR A 381 0.51 21.69 -8.39
CA TYR A 381 -0.69 21.27 -9.12
C TYR A 381 -1.09 19.82 -8.87
N VAL A 382 -0.21 19.02 -8.28
CA VAL A 382 -0.50 17.64 -7.86
C VAL A 382 -1.63 17.60 -6.81
N ILE A 383 -1.64 18.57 -5.88
CA ILE A 383 -2.71 18.65 -4.87
C ILE A 383 -4.05 19.04 -5.52
N TYR A 384 -4.05 19.91 -6.54
CA TYR A 384 -5.27 20.23 -7.29
C TYR A 384 -5.87 19.01 -7.98
N ALA A 385 -5.05 18.15 -8.57
CA ALA A 385 -5.54 16.91 -9.19
C ALA A 385 -6.18 15.96 -8.16
N SER A 386 -5.58 15.85 -6.97
CA SER A 386 -6.16 15.10 -5.85
C SER A 386 -7.47 15.72 -5.38
N LEU A 387 -7.54 17.05 -5.26
CA LEU A 387 -8.74 17.80 -4.89
C LEU A 387 -9.87 17.60 -5.93
N CYS A 388 -9.57 17.71 -7.23
CA CYS A 388 -10.56 17.47 -8.27
C CYS A 388 -11.17 16.06 -8.16
N SER A 389 -10.35 15.03 -7.92
CA SER A 389 -10.84 13.67 -7.73
C SER A 389 -11.77 13.53 -6.52
N THR A 390 -11.42 14.16 -5.39
CA THR A 390 -12.28 14.12 -4.19
C THR A 390 -13.57 14.94 -4.37
N LEU A 391 -13.53 16.07 -5.06
CA LEU A 391 -14.74 16.87 -5.39
C LEU A 391 -15.70 16.09 -6.30
N ILE A 392 -15.19 15.36 -7.30
CA ILE A 392 -16.01 14.44 -8.09
C ILE A 392 -16.67 13.41 -7.17
N GLY A 393 -15.93 12.89 -6.18
CA GLY A 393 -16.45 11.98 -5.17
C GLY A 393 -17.53 12.61 -4.30
N VAL A 394 -17.42 13.88 -3.90
CA VAL A 394 -18.46 14.63 -3.17
C VAL A 394 -19.74 14.69 -4.00
N VAL A 395 -19.66 15.11 -5.27
CA VAL A 395 -20.82 15.24 -6.16
C VAL A 395 -21.49 13.88 -6.38
N MET A 396 -20.70 12.84 -6.68
CA MET A 396 -21.22 11.48 -6.88
C MET A 396 -21.89 10.93 -5.61
N SER A 397 -21.27 11.08 -4.44
CA SER A 397 -21.80 10.56 -3.18
C SER A 397 -23.06 11.30 -2.74
N TYR A 398 -23.15 12.62 -3.00
CA TYR A 398 -24.37 13.40 -2.79
C TYR A 398 -25.53 12.89 -3.67
N HIS A 399 -25.30 12.69 -4.97
CA HIS A 399 -26.32 12.17 -5.88
C HIS A 399 -26.72 10.73 -5.55
N TYR A 400 -25.76 9.90 -5.16
CA TYR A 400 -26.01 8.53 -4.71
C TYR A 400 -26.95 8.51 -3.50
N ARG A 401 -26.66 9.33 -2.49
CA ARG A 401 -27.50 9.47 -1.29
C ARG A 401 -28.91 9.94 -1.61
N LYS A 402 -29.07 10.98 -2.46
CA LYS A 402 -30.36 11.52 -2.84
C LYS A 402 -31.26 10.50 -3.55
N ARG A 403 -30.68 9.55 -4.30
CA ARG A 403 -31.41 8.46 -4.96
C ARG A 403 -31.89 7.37 -3.98
N ARG A 404 -31.28 7.27 -2.81
CA ARG A 404 -31.60 6.25 -1.81
C ARG A 404 -32.57 6.72 -0.75
N VAL A 405 -32.65 8.03 -0.54
CA VAL A 405 -33.60 8.65 0.40
C VAL A 405 -34.97 8.85 -0.25
N LYS A 406 -35.08 8.83 -1.59
CA LYS A 406 -36.32 8.73 -2.36
C LYS A 406 -36.68 7.26 -2.56
#